data_e8a86db2e0ac9352ee50752e25b2dcf7
#
_entry.id   e8a86db2e0ac9352ee50752e25b2dcf7
#
_cell.length_a   1.000
_cell.length_b   1.000
_cell.length_c   1.000
_cell.angle_alpha   90.00
_cell.angle_beta   90.00
_cell.angle_gamma   90.00
#
_symmetry.space_group_name_H-M   'P 1'
#
loop_
_entity.id
_entity.type
_entity.pdbx_description
1 polymer ?
#
loop_
_entity_poly.entity_id
_entity_poly.type
_entity_poly.pdbx_seq_one_letter_code
_entity_poly.pdbx_strand_id
1 'polypeptide(L)'
;MRAASFDSVAERCRDRHTAGMTAHPLDNPFFSALESLHAGIALRAGEVLRYPMDVAPFLGIPHPGVDLADPLADLVPQGDSVLLLGIAPTAVPHGWALERFADLAQMQCDRELPLIDGPGIVELGDADRADVLALTALVYPHYFRPRTMDLGRYFGIYVEGRLAAMIGERLGAPGFREMSAICTHPDFLGRGYARRLTAFLTNQTLQDGRQPFLHVAYANDRARMLYEQMGYRLRRDIPFLALRRG
;
A
#
# COMPACT_ATOMS: atom_id res chain seq x y z
N MET A 1 37.37 53.81 -27.73
CA MET A 1 36.25 53.01 -28.24
C MET A 1 36.50 51.58 -27.81
N ARG A 2 35.71 51.09 -26.82
CA ARG A 2 35.87 49.74 -26.24
C ARG A 2 34.61 48.94 -26.62
N ALA A 3 34.76 47.78 -27.23
CA ALA A 3 33.74 46.84 -27.52
C ALA A 3 33.30 46.14 -26.24
N ALA A 4 32.03 46.15 -25.89
CA ALA A 4 31.45 45.45 -24.77
C ALA A 4 31.11 44.02 -25.20
N SER A 5 31.54 43.06 -24.41
CA SER A 5 31.43 41.60 -24.55
C SER A 5 29.99 41.14 -24.38
N PHE A 6 29.52 40.30 -25.30
CA PHE A 6 28.18 39.72 -25.37
C PHE A 6 28.07 38.35 -24.69
N ASP A 7 28.95 38.04 -23.71
CA ASP A 7 29.03 36.67 -23.13
C ASP A 7 28.36 36.49 -21.76
N SER A 8 27.60 37.44 -21.26
CA SER A 8 27.04 37.34 -19.87
C SER A 8 25.56 36.93 -19.77
N VAL A 9 24.85 36.71 -20.88
CA VAL A 9 23.40 36.39 -20.87
C VAL A 9 23.14 34.89 -21.09
N ALA A 10 24.06 34.16 -21.68
CA ALA A 10 23.88 32.74 -22.00
C ALA A 10 24.16 31.78 -20.80
N GLU A 11 24.86 32.21 -19.76
CA GLU A 11 25.19 31.41 -18.61
C GLU A 11 24.08 31.41 -17.52
N ARG A 12 23.19 32.35 -17.50
CA ARG A 12 22.10 32.48 -16.52
C ARG A 12 20.82 31.73 -16.89
N CYS A 13 20.78 31.04 -18.02
CA CYS A 13 19.63 30.22 -18.46
C CYS A 13 19.79 28.72 -18.27
N ARG A 14 20.93 28.23 -17.78
CA ARG A 14 21.15 26.78 -17.59
C ARG A 14 20.84 26.24 -16.20
N ASP A 15 20.61 27.09 -15.21
CA ASP A 15 20.42 26.65 -13.80
C ASP A 15 18.95 26.64 -13.32
N ARG A 16 17.97 26.64 -14.22
CA ARG A 16 16.55 26.61 -13.84
C ARG A 16 15.77 25.39 -14.36
N HIS A 17 16.44 24.27 -14.69
CA HIS A 17 15.74 23.06 -15.16
C HIS A 17 16.08 21.80 -14.38
N THR A 18 16.37 21.93 -13.08
CA THR A 18 16.25 20.82 -12.11
C THR A 18 15.28 21.24 -11.02
N ALA A 19 14.08 21.67 -11.38
CA ALA A 19 12.94 21.58 -10.49
C ALA A 19 12.70 20.08 -10.31
N GLY A 20 13.11 19.54 -9.15
CA GLY A 20 12.98 18.13 -8.80
C GLY A 20 11.55 17.68 -9.10
N MET A 21 11.38 16.71 -9.99
CA MET A 21 10.13 15.96 -10.09
C MET A 21 9.88 15.39 -8.70
N THR A 22 8.92 15.94 -7.98
CA THR A 22 8.49 15.36 -6.72
C THR A 22 8.10 13.92 -7.02
N ALA A 23 8.80 12.97 -6.41
CA ALA A 23 8.53 11.56 -6.63
C ALA A 23 7.04 11.29 -6.34
N HIS A 24 6.37 10.54 -7.20
CA HIS A 24 4.96 10.26 -7.03
C HIS A 24 4.74 9.48 -5.72
N PRO A 25 3.81 9.86 -4.84
CA PRO A 25 3.68 9.25 -3.50
C PRO A 25 3.47 7.73 -3.55
N LEU A 26 2.89 7.21 -4.62
CA LEU A 26 2.72 5.77 -4.82
C LEU A 26 3.97 5.06 -5.34
N ASP A 27 5.10 5.74 -5.55
CA ASP A 27 6.39 5.10 -5.86
C ASP A 27 7.07 4.55 -4.62
N ASN A 28 6.68 5.04 -3.44
CA ASN A 28 7.14 4.60 -2.14
C ASN A 28 5.97 4.53 -1.14
N PRO A 29 5.00 3.63 -1.34
CA PRO A 29 3.72 3.71 -0.65
C PRO A 29 3.80 3.46 0.85
N PHE A 30 4.72 2.63 1.34
CA PHE A 30 4.88 2.41 2.77
C PHE A 30 5.41 3.67 3.47
N PHE A 31 6.45 4.29 2.94
CA PHE A 31 6.99 5.52 3.49
C PHE A 31 5.99 6.67 3.40
N SER A 32 5.37 6.85 2.23
CA SER A 32 4.38 7.91 2.01
C SER A 32 3.19 7.81 2.98
N ALA A 33 2.72 6.61 3.27
CA ALA A 33 1.64 6.40 4.23
C ALA A 33 2.09 6.71 5.66
N LEU A 34 3.27 6.22 6.06
CA LEU A 34 3.84 6.42 7.40
C LEU A 34 4.23 7.89 7.67
N GLU A 35 4.63 8.63 6.64
CA GLU A 35 4.97 10.04 6.78
C GLU A 35 3.74 10.97 6.77
N SER A 36 2.61 10.48 6.26
CA SER A 36 1.39 11.28 6.10
C SER A 36 0.22 10.77 6.95
N LEU A 37 -0.69 10.02 6.35
CA LEU A 37 -1.96 9.62 6.97
C LEU A 37 -1.78 8.74 8.22
N HIS A 38 -0.70 7.97 8.28
CA HIS A 38 -0.40 7.07 9.38
C HIS A 38 0.75 7.58 10.29
N ALA A 39 1.10 8.87 10.20
CA ALA A 39 2.17 9.45 11.01
C ALA A 39 1.92 9.30 12.53
N GLY A 40 0.66 9.29 12.95
CA GLY A 40 0.29 9.13 14.37
C GLY A 40 0.55 7.75 14.96
N ILE A 41 0.73 6.72 14.13
CA ILE A 41 1.03 5.34 14.58
C ILE A 41 2.42 4.88 14.13
N ALA A 42 3.14 5.70 13.37
CA ALA A 42 4.46 5.37 12.87
C ALA A 42 5.50 5.33 13.99
N LEU A 43 6.28 4.27 14.06
CA LEU A 43 7.53 4.21 14.81
C LEU A 43 8.63 4.82 13.95
N ARG A 44 9.54 5.61 14.57
CA ARG A 44 10.58 6.33 13.85
C ARG A 44 11.95 6.13 14.49
N ALA A 45 12.96 5.85 13.66
CA ALA A 45 14.35 5.96 14.02
C ALA A 45 15.09 6.70 12.89
N GLY A 46 15.62 7.90 13.19
CA GLY A 46 16.14 8.78 12.17
C GLY A 46 15.11 9.10 11.09
N GLU A 47 15.46 8.79 9.84
CA GLU A 47 14.57 8.99 8.68
C GLU A 47 13.74 7.76 8.33
N VAL A 48 13.99 6.62 8.99
CA VAL A 48 13.28 5.35 8.74
C VAL A 48 12.02 5.28 9.57
N LEU A 49 10.96 4.80 8.94
CA LEU A 49 9.62 4.68 9.54
C LEU A 49 9.15 3.24 9.48
N ARG A 50 8.35 2.84 10.45
CA ARG A 50 7.79 1.50 10.50
C ARG A 50 6.41 1.50 11.16
N TYR A 51 5.54 0.58 10.77
CA TYR A 51 4.36 0.27 11.57
C TYR A 51 4.72 -0.59 12.80
N PRO A 52 3.98 -0.49 13.92
CA PRO A 52 3.99 -1.52 14.95
C PRO A 52 3.72 -2.90 14.35
N MET A 53 4.38 -3.95 14.84
CA MET A 53 4.27 -5.30 14.24
C MET A 53 2.89 -5.93 14.34
N ASP A 54 2.11 -5.51 15.32
CA ASP A 54 0.71 -5.91 15.49
C ASP A 54 -0.25 -5.18 14.53
N VAL A 55 0.23 -4.14 13.83
CA VAL A 55 -0.49 -3.42 12.77
C VAL A 55 -0.09 -3.95 11.39
N ALA A 56 1.20 -3.90 11.05
CA ALA A 56 1.73 -4.39 9.79
C ALA A 56 3.27 -4.56 9.83
N PRO A 57 3.83 -5.55 9.13
CA PRO A 57 5.28 -5.76 9.07
C PRO A 57 5.97 -4.83 8.05
N PHE A 58 5.52 -3.57 7.89
CA PHE A 58 5.98 -2.68 6.83
C PHE A 58 6.96 -1.64 7.33
N LEU A 59 8.07 -1.49 6.60
CA LEU A 59 9.11 -0.49 6.79
C LEU A 59 9.11 0.48 5.60
N GLY A 60 9.20 1.77 5.89
CA GLY A 60 9.36 2.84 4.91
C GLY A 60 10.73 3.48 5.03
N ILE A 61 11.44 3.60 3.91
CA ILE A 61 12.70 4.33 3.80
C ILE A 61 12.53 5.50 2.84
N PRO A 62 13.09 6.69 3.12
CA PRO A 62 12.85 7.89 2.29
C PRO A 62 13.50 7.80 0.91
N HIS A 63 14.69 7.19 0.83
CA HIS A 63 15.49 7.05 -0.39
C HIS A 63 16.43 5.84 -0.29
N PRO A 64 16.97 5.35 -1.42
CA PRO A 64 17.82 4.15 -1.43
C PRO A 64 19.11 4.24 -0.61
N GLY A 65 19.68 5.43 -0.47
CA GLY A 65 20.97 5.68 0.20
C GLY A 65 20.85 5.98 1.70
N VAL A 66 19.68 5.77 2.33
CA VAL A 66 19.52 5.98 3.77
C VAL A 66 20.35 4.97 4.56
N ASP A 67 20.97 5.42 5.65
CA ASP A 67 21.64 4.50 6.59
C ASP A 67 20.58 3.70 7.37
N LEU A 68 20.74 2.39 7.37
CA LEU A 68 19.80 1.44 7.99
C LEU A 68 20.38 0.76 9.24
N ALA A 69 21.65 0.97 9.59
CA ALA A 69 22.30 0.21 10.67
C ALA A 69 21.59 0.41 12.02
N ASP A 70 21.60 1.63 12.52
CA ASP A 70 20.93 1.97 13.77
C ASP A 70 19.41 1.86 13.68
N PRO A 71 18.74 2.39 12.62
CA PRO A 71 17.29 2.28 12.51
C PRO A 71 16.75 0.86 12.52
N LEU A 72 17.39 -0.10 11.86
CA LEU A 72 16.93 -1.49 11.90
C LEU A 72 17.16 -2.12 13.26
N ALA A 73 18.26 -1.79 13.95
CA ALA A 73 18.52 -2.28 15.30
C ALA A 73 17.46 -1.79 16.29
N ASP A 74 17.05 -0.52 16.17
CA ASP A 74 16.07 0.12 17.07
C ASP A 74 14.63 -0.31 16.77
N LEU A 75 14.29 -0.40 15.47
CA LEU A 75 12.91 -0.60 15.05
C LEU A 75 12.51 -2.07 14.89
N VAL A 76 13.44 -2.98 14.59
CA VAL A 76 13.10 -4.37 14.27
C VAL A 76 13.65 -5.32 15.32
N PRO A 77 12.78 -5.89 16.19
CA PRO A 77 13.18 -6.87 17.19
C PRO A 77 13.92 -8.07 16.58
N GLN A 78 14.72 -8.72 17.40
CA GLN A 78 15.43 -9.92 16.98
C GLN A 78 14.42 -11.02 16.61
N GLY A 79 14.64 -11.68 15.46
CA GLY A 79 13.76 -12.72 14.92
C GLY A 79 12.61 -12.20 14.03
N ASP A 80 12.38 -10.89 14.02
CA ASP A 80 11.40 -10.27 13.12
C ASP A 80 11.99 -10.01 11.72
N SER A 81 11.09 -9.87 10.76
CA SER A 81 11.38 -9.41 9.42
C SER A 81 10.44 -8.27 9.04
N VAL A 82 10.89 -7.39 8.17
CA VAL A 82 10.07 -6.29 7.66
C VAL A 82 10.03 -6.29 6.14
N LEU A 83 8.95 -5.75 5.61
CA LEU A 83 8.69 -5.65 4.18
C LEU A 83 8.90 -4.21 3.71
N LEU A 84 9.43 -4.05 2.50
CA LEU A 84 9.54 -2.78 1.78
C LEU A 84 8.77 -2.87 0.46
N LEU A 85 8.24 -1.75 0.02
CA LEU A 85 7.51 -1.65 -1.24
C LEU A 85 7.90 -0.37 -1.98
N GLY A 86 8.41 -0.52 -3.19
CA GLY A 86 8.79 0.56 -4.10
C GLY A 86 10.27 0.88 -4.10
N ILE A 87 10.89 1.10 -2.95
CA ILE A 87 12.30 1.48 -2.85
C ILE A 87 13.11 0.35 -2.21
N ALA A 88 14.21 -0.03 -2.87
CA ALA A 88 15.23 -0.92 -2.33
C ALA A 88 16.40 -0.10 -1.77
N PRO A 89 16.95 -0.43 -0.58
CA PRO A 89 18.15 0.20 -0.09
C PRO A 89 19.36 -0.17 -0.97
N THR A 90 20.31 0.77 -1.13
CA THR A 90 21.56 0.52 -1.85
C THR A 90 22.57 -0.29 -1.05
N ALA A 91 22.47 -0.24 0.28
CA ALA A 91 23.30 -0.99 1.20
C ALA A 91 22.45 -1.64 2.28
N VAL A 92 22.84 -2.84 2.69
CA VAL A 92 22.19 -3.60 3.77
C VAL A 92 23.21 -3.78 4.89
N PRO A 93 22.86 -3.45 6.15
CA PRO A 93 23.81 -3.58 7.27
C PRO A 93 24.24 -5.03 7.50
N HIS A 94 25.43 -5.18 8.13
CA HIS A 94 25.93 -6.50 8.53
C HIS A 94 24.92 -7.23 9.41
N GLY A 95 24.73 -8.53 9.17
CA GLY A 95 23.76 -9.35 9.87
C GLY A 95 22.31 -9.21 9.37
N TRP A 96 22.10 -8.53 8.25
CA TRP A 96 20.82 -8.45 7.56
C TRP A 96 20.91 -8.98 6.14
N ALA A 97 19.82 -9.56 5.64
CA ALA A 97 19.70 -10.02 4.26
C ALA A 97 18.48 -9.33 3.59
N LEU A 98 18.69 -8.87 2.36
CA LEU A 98 17.63 -8.36 1.50
C LEU A 98 17.16 -9.48 0.58
N GLU A 99 15.92 -9.86 0.72
CA GLU A 99 15.23 -10.80 -0.19
C GLU A 99 14.34 -10.00 -1.14
N ARG A 100 14.42 -10.28 -2.44
CA ARG A 100 13.56 -9.68 -3.45
C ARG A 100 12.51 -10.70 -3.88
N PHE A 101 11.25 -10.35 -3.75
CA PHE A 101 10.12 -11.10 -4.29
C PHE A 101 9.81 -10.66 -5.73
N ALA A 102 8.87 -11.34 -6.37
CA ALA A 102 8.29 -10.86 -7.61
C ALA A 102 7.64 -9.49 -7.40
N ASP A 103 7.81 -8.61 -8.36
CA ASP A 103 7.18 -7.30 -8.34
C ASP A 103 5.66 -7.44 -8.30
N LEU A 104 4.99 -6.47 -7.69
CA LEU A 104 3.53 -6.42 -7.66
C LEU A 104 3.02 -5.47 -8.74
N ALA A 105 1.89 -5.81 -9.35
CA ALA A 105 1.17 -4.85 -10.18
C ALA A 105 0.48 -3.82 -9.27
N GLN A 106 0.87 -2.56 -9.39
CA GLN A 106 0.17 -1.44 -8.76
C GLN A 106 -0.86 -0.91 -9.74
N MET A 107 -2.13 -1.03 -9.39
CA MET A 107 -3.26 -0.67 -10.25
C MET A 107 -4.08 0.47 -9.65
N GLN A 108 -4.67 1.31 -10.51
CA GLN A 108 -5.49 2.47 -10.13
C GLN A 108 -6.81 2.46 -10.89
N CYS A 109 -7.85 3.06 -10.28
CA CYS A 109 -9.14 3.32 -10.91
C CYS A 109 -9.48 4.80 -10.76
N ASP A 110 -9.82 5.47 -11.86
CA ASP A 110 -10.08 6.91 -11.94
C ASP A 110 -11.55 7.24 -12.27
N ARG A 111 -12.42 6.23 -12.24
CA ARG A 111 -13.84 6.36 -12.57
C ARG A 111 -14.73 5.57 -11.63
N GLU A 112 -15.95 6.03 -11.47
CA GLU A 112 -16.96 5.26 -10.76
C GLU A 112 -17.27 3.94 -11.46
N LEU A 113 -17.54 2.93 -10.65
CA LEU A 113 -17.86 1.58 -11.09
C LEU A 113 -19.36 1.33 -10.97
N PRO A 114 -19.96 0.57 -11.89
CA PRO A 114 -21.36 0.17 -11.75
C PRO A 114 -21.60 -0.54 -10.42
N LEU A 115 -22.61 -0.09 -9.68
CA LEU A 115 -23.04 -0.79 -8.49
C LEU A 115 -23.62 -2.16 -8.86
N ILE A 116 -23.38 -3.12 -8.00
CA ILE A 116 -23.80 -4.51 -8.19
C ILE A 116 -24.78 -4.86 -7.09
N ASP A 117 -25.97 -5.34 -7.46
CA ASP A 117 -26.98 -5.78 -6.53
C ASP A 117 -26.54 -7.02 -5.73
N GLY A 118 -27.10 -7.18 -4.56
CA GLY A 118 -26.80 -8.33 -3.69
C GLY A 118 -27.00 -8.02 -2.20
N PRO A 119 -26.47 -8.87 -1.31
CA PRO A 119 -26.62 -8.69 0.13
C PRO A 119 -26.11 -7.34 0.62
N GLY A 120 -26.62 -6.87 1.74
CA GLY A 120 -26.17 -5.62 2.37
C GLY A 120 -24.68 -5.62 2.63
N ILE A 121 -24.05 -4.46 2.41
CA ILE A 121 -22.67 -4.19 2.80
C ILE A 121 -22.73 -3.46 4.14
N VAL A 122 -21.98 -3.94 5.12
CA VAL A 122 -21.88 -3.35 6.45
C VAL A 122 -20.46 -2.86 6.69
N GLU A 123 -20.31 -1.76 7.42
CA GLU A 123 -19.00 -1.34 7.91
C GLU A 123 -18.60 -2.25 9.08
N LEU A 124 -17.36 -2.74 9.05
CA LEU A 124 -16.81 -3.65 10.05
C LEU A 124 -16.02 -2.85 11.09
N GLY A 125 -16.36 -3.04 12.34
CA GLY A 125 -15.73 -2.38 13.49
C GLY A 125 -15.08 -3.35 14.48
N ASP A 126 -14.88 -2.87 15.70
CA ASP A 126 -14.26 -3.69 16.75
C ASP A 126 -15.08 -4.92 17.12
N ALA A 127 -16.41 -4.83 17.03
CA ALA A 127 -17.30 -5.97 17.27
C ALA A 127 -17.10 -7.12 16.26
N ASP A 128 -16.68 -6.80 15.03
CA ASP A 128 -16.48 -7.75 13.94
C ASP A 128 -15.04 -8.25 13.85
N ARG A 129 -14.12 -7.74 14.68
CA ARG A 129 -12.68 -8.03 14.62
C ARG A 129 -12.38 -9.53 14.66
N ALA A 130 -13.10 -10.29 15.46
CA ALA A 130 -12.93 -11.73 15.54
C ALA A 130 -13.24 -12.44 14.21
N ASP A 131 -14.34 -12.07 13.56
CA ASP A 131 -14.74 -12.62 12.25
C ASP A 131 -13.77 -12.23 11.15
N VAL A 132 -13.29 -10.97 11.17
CA VAL A 132 -12.27 -10.47 10.25
C VAL A 132 -10.98 -11.25 10.38
N LEU A 133 -10.48 -11.46 11.60
CA LEU A 133 -9.27 -12.24 11.85
C LEU A 133 -9.44 -13.70 11.43
N ALA A 134 -10.59 -14.31 11.71
CA ALA A 134 -10.89 -15.67 11.28
C ALA A 134 -10.91 -15.81 9.76
N LEU A 135 -11.59 -14.91 9.06
CA LEU A 135 -11.64 -14.93 7.60
C LEU A 135 -10.27 -14.69 6.96
N THR A 136 -9.50 -13.72 7.48
CA THR A 136 -8.17 -13.43 6.95
C THR A 136 -7.17 -14.53 7.24
N ALA A 137 -7.22 -15.17 8.42
CA ALA A 137 -6.41 -16.35 8.73
C ALA A 137 -6.68 -17.52 7.77
N LEU A 138 -7.94 -17.69 7.35
CA LEU A 138 -8.32 -18.73 6.40
C LEU A 138 -7.86 -18.45 4.97
N VAL A 139 -7.95 -17.19 4.52
CA VAL A 139 -7.81 -16.83 3.10
C VAL A 139 -6.51 -16.10 2.80
N TYR A 140 -5.97 -15.37 3.79
CA TYR A 140 -4.85 -14.44 3.62
C TYR A 140 -3.91 -14.44 4.86
N PRO A 141 -3.34 -15.57 5.27
CA PRO A 141 -2.77 -15.77 6.60
C PRO A 141 -1.51 -14.97 6.94
N HIS A 142 -0.81 -14.37 5.95
CA HIS A 142 0.56 -13.91 6.20
C HIS A 142 0.68 -12.41 6.54
N TYR A 143 -0.27 -11.57 6.15
CA TYR A 143 -0.09 -10.11 6.19
C TYR A 143 -1.09 -9.38 7.06
N PHE A 144 -2.18 -10.00 7.47
CA PHE A 144 -3.18 -9.41 8.34
C PHE A 144 -2.82 -9.64 9.80
N ARG A 145 -2.78 -8.58 10.59
CA ARG A 145 -2.38 -8.58 11.99
C ARG A 145 -3.57 -8.18 12.87
N PRO A 146 -3.50 -8.41 14.20
CA PRO A 146 -4.61 -8.08 15.11
C PRO A 146 -5.11 -6.65 15.00
N ARG A 147 -4.23 -5.69 14.69
CA ARG A 147 -4.54 -4.27 14.59
C ARG A 147 -4.49 -3.72 13.16
N THR A 148 -4.45 -4.57 12.14
CA THR A 148 -4.45 -4.09 10.74
C THR A 148 -5.70 -3.27 10.40
N MET A 149 -6.83 -3.52 11.06
CA MET A 149 -8.04 -2.71 10.89
C MET A 149 -7.89 -1.25 11.34
N ASP A 150 -6.90 -0.93 12.16
CA ASP A 150 -6.62 0.46 12.58
C ASP A 150 -6.09 1.34 11.43
N LEU A 151 -5.78 0.76 10.25
CA LEU A 151 -5.25 1.47 9.08
C LEU A 151 -6.33 2.17 8.23
N GLY A 152 -7.60 1.83 8.39
CA GLY A 152 -8.67 2.43 7.60
C GLY A 152 -10.02 1.79 7.81
N ARG A 153 -10.95 2.10 6.92
CA ARG A 153 -12.31 1.54 6.96
C ARG A 153 -12.32 0.13 6.39
N TYR A 154 -13.14 -0.73 6.99
CA TYR A 154 -13.36 -2.10 6.52
C TYR A 154 -14.85 -2.33 6.29
N PHE A 155 -15.17 -3.10 5.27
CA PHE A 155 -16.55 -3.40 4.90
C PHE A 155 -16.70 -4.89 4.60
N GLY A 156 -17.84 -5.44 4.95
CA GLY A 156 -18.12 -6.86 4.78
C GLY A 156 -19.53 -7.17 4.30
N ILE A 157 -19.69 -8.40 3.88
CA ILE A 157 -20.98 -9.00 3.56
C ILE A 157 -21.14 -10.21 4.49
N TYR A 158 -22.18 -10.19 5.31
CA TYR A 158 -22.60 -11.33 6.10
C TYR A 158 -23.67 -12.14 5.37
N VAL A 159 -23.56 -13.45 5.43
CA VAL A 159 -24.56 -14.41 4.93
C VAL A 159 -24.77 -15.47 6.00
N GLU A 160 -26.01 -15.65 6.43
CA GLU A 160 -26.37 -16.62 7.47
C GLU A 160 -25.52 -16.48 8.76
N GLY A 161 -25.27 -15.24 9.16
CA GLY A 161 -24.49 -14.91 10.36
C GLY A 161 -22.96 -15.10 10.22
N ARG A 162 -22.44 -15.43 9.03
CA ARG A 162 -21.02 -15.63 8.74
C ARG A 162 -20.48 -14.50 7.86
N LEU A 163 -19.27 -14.00 8.15
CA LEU A 163 -18.58 -13.05 7.28
C LEU A 163 -18.17 -13.76 5.99
N ALA A 164 -18.96 -13.53 4.93
CA ALA A 164 -18.79 -14.19 3.64
C ALA A 164 -17.71 -13.56 2.77
N ALA A 165 -17.53 -12.24 2.87
CA ALA A 165 -16.50 -11.51 2.14
C ALA A 165 -16.21 -10.18 2.81
N MET A 166 -15.01 -9.65 2.59
CA MET A 166 -14.60 -8.34 3.10
C MET A 166 -13.68 -7.61 2.13
N ILE A 167 -13.55 -6.31 2.36
CA ILE A 167 -12.58 -5.39 1.75
C ILE A 167 -12.20 -4.35 2.81
N GLY A 168 -11.01 -3.79 2.72
CA GLY A 168 -10.60 -2.70 3.59
C GLY A 168 -9.66 -1.72 2.94
N GLU A 169 -9.44 -0.61 3.61
CA GLU A 169 -8.40 0.37 3.32
C GLU A 169 -7.15 0.00 4.12
N ARG A 170 -5.96 0.12 3.50
CA ARG A 170 -4.71 -0.18 4.18
C ARG A 170 -3.75 0.99 4.13
N LEU A 171 -3.18 1.31 2.96
CA LEU A 171 -2.26 2.42 2.80
C LEU A 171 -2.99 3.67 2.33
N GLY A 172 -2.46 4.81 2.69
CA GLY A 172 -2.96 6.08 2.21
C GLY A 172 -1.83 7.09 2.05
N ALA A 173 -1.89 7.84 0.97
CA ALA A 173 -1.05 9.00 0.72
C ALA A 173 -1.96 10.19 0.39
N PRO A 174 -1.45 11.43 0.41
CA PRO A 174 -2.26 12.57 -0.01
C PRO A 174 -2.89 12.34 -1.38
N GLY A 175 -4.21 12.38 -1.47
CA GLY A 175 -4.99 12.14 -2.69
C GLY A 175 -5.21 10.67 -3.06
N PHE A 176 -4.70 9.70 -2.29
CA PHE A 176 -4.78 8.27 -2.64
C PHE A 176 -5.23 7.41 -1.46
N ARG A 177 -5.93 6.29 -1.76
CA ARG A 177 -6.32 5.29 -0.78
C ARG A 177 -6.21 3.88 -1.36
N GLU A 178 -5.55 2.97 -0.64
CA GLU A 178 -5.38 1.59 -1.07
C GLU A 178 -6.58 0.72 -0.69
N MET A 179 -7.09 0.00 -1.68
CA MET A 179 -8.01 -1.12 -1.51
C MET A 179 -7.20 -2.38 -1.18
N SER A 180 -7.47 -3.01 -0.06
CA SER A 180 -6.73 -4.17 0.42
C SER A 180 -7.65 -5.20 1.11
N ALA A 181 -7.08 -6.32 1.53
CA ALA A 181 -7.80 -7.39 2.22
C ALA A 181 -9.09 -7.82 1.51
N ILE A 182 -9.08 -7.80 0.17
CA ILE A 182 -10.22 -8.23 -0.65
C ILE A 182 -10.24 -9.76 -0.64
N CYS A 183 -11.06 -10.32 0.20
CA CYS A 183 -11.16 -11.77 0.33
C CYS A 183 -12.61 -12.24 0.47
N THR A 184 -12.83 -13.50 0.07
CA THR A 184 -14.13 -14.17 0.14
C THR A 184 -13.91 -15.56 0.74
N HIS A 185 -14.73 -15.88 1.72
CA HIS A 185 -14.70 -17.20 2.35
C HIS A 185 -14.94 -18.29 1.29
N PRO A 186 -14.24 -19.45 1.35
CA PRO A 186 -14.33 -20.51 0.33
C PRO A 186 -15.76 -20.95 0.00
N ASP A 187 -16.63 -21.08 1.00
CA ASP A 187 -18.05 -21.51 0.84
C ASP A 187 -18.90 -20.50 0.05
N PHE A 188 -18.43 -19.27 -0.11
CA PHE A 188 -19.17 -18.19 -0.76
C PHE A 188 -18.51 -17.70 -2.07
N LEU A 189 -17.53 -18.45 -2.58
CA LEU A 189 -16.88 -18.13 -3.85
C LEU A 189 -17.89 -18.18 -5.03
N GLY A 190 -17.59 -17.42 -6.08
CA GLY A 190 -18.42 -17.39 -7.30
C GLY A 190 -19.69 -16.56 -7.21
N ARG A 191 -20.02 -15.97 -6.05
CA ARG A 191 -21.23 -15.17 -5.82
C ARG A 191 -21.07 -13.67 -6.12
N GLY A 192 -19.91 -13.24 -6.64
CA GLY A 192 -19.67 -11.84 -7.01
C GLY A 192 -19.36 -10.89 -5.86
N TYR A 193 -19.22 -11.37 -4.61
CA TYR A 193 -19.06 -10.51 -3.43
C TYR A 193 -17.79 -9.65 -3.48
N ALA A 194 -16.66 -10.20 -3.90
CA ALA A 194 -15.43 -9.42 -4.08
C ALA A 194 -15.63 -8.27 -5.07
N ARG A 195 -16.28 -8.53 -6.21
CA ARG A 195 -16.59 -7.51 -7.22
C ARG A 195 -17.50 -6.41 -6.65
N ARG A 196 -18.56 -6.81 -5.91
CA ARG A 196 -19.50 -5.90 -5.27
C ARG A 196 -18.83 -4.98 -4.25
N LEU A 197 -18.03 -5.55 -3.36
CA LEU A 197 -17.28 -4.80 -2.35
C LEU A 197 -16.25 -3.87 -2.98
N THR A 198 -15.52 -4.33 -4.01
CA THR A 198 -14.56 -3.49 -4.73
C THR A 198 -15.26 -2.31 -5.40
N ALA A 199 -16.39 -2.51 -6.09
CA ALA A 199 -17.14 -1.41 -6.69
C ALA A 199 -17.61 -0.41 -5.63
N PHE A 200 -18.16 -0.90 -4.52
CA PHE A 200 -18.62 -0.07 -3.42
C PHE A 200 -17.49 0.82 -2.85
N LEU A 201 -16.37 0.23 -2.42
CA LEU A 201 -15.31 0.99 -1.76
C LEU A 201 -14.54 1.89 -2.75
N THR A 202 -14.40 1.48 -4.01
CA THR A 202 -13.87 2.33 -5.08
C THR A 202 -14.69 3.62 -5.21
N ASN A 203 -16.03 3.49 -5.30
CA ASN A 203 -16.91 4.65 -5.45
C ASN A 203 -16.89 5.55 -4.20
N GLN A 204 -16.90 4.96 -3.00
CA GLN A 204 -16.76 5.74 -1.76
C GLN A 204 -15.44 6.53 -1.74
N THR A 205 -14.34 5.90 -2.15
CA THR A 205 -13.02 6.55 -2.19
C THR A 205 -12.97 7.71 -3.18
N LEU A 206 -13.59 7.55 -4.36
CA LEU A 206 -13.71 8.63 -5.36
C LEU A 206 -14.60 9.77 -4.85
N GLN A 207 -15.71 9.47 -4.18
CA GLN A 207 -16.59 10.47 -3.56
C GLN A 207 -15.89 11.24 -2.44
N ASP A 208 -14.95 10.61 -1.72
CA ASP A 208 -14.07 11.27 -0.74
C ASP A 208 -12.98 12.15 -1.41
N GLY A 209 -12.98 12.29 -2.74
CA GLY A 209 -11.99 13.06 -3.51
C GLY A 209 -10.61 12.40 -3.54
N ARG A 210 -10.53 11.08 -3.36
CA ARG A 210 -9.27 10.32 -3.37
C ARG A 210 -9.29 9.30 -4.51
N GLN A 211 -8.11 9.02 -5.04
CA GLN A 211 -7.96 8.00 -6.08
C GLN A 211 -7.71 6.63 -5.46
N PRO A 212 -8.57 5.63 -5.71
CA PRO A 212 -8.37 4.27 -5.28
C PRO A 212 -7.23 3.60 -6.05
N PHE A 213 -6.40 2.86 -5.34
CA PHE A 213 -5.37 2.01 -5.91
C PHE A 213 -5.29 0.68 -5.16
N LEU A 214 -4.60 -0.30 -5.72
CA LEU A 214 -4.34 -1.59 -5.10
C LEU A 214 -3.01 -2.18 -5.58
N HIS A 215 -2.52 -3.17 -4.84
CA HIS A 215 -1.42 -4.01 -5.27
C HIS A 215 -1.91 -5.45 -5.43
N VAL A 216 -1.48 -6.10 -6.49
CA VAL A 216 -1.81 -7.52 -6.75
C VAL A 216 -0.59 -8.25 -7.27
N ALA A 217 -0.35 -9.45 -6.73
CA ALA A 217 0.70 -10.33 -7.23
C ALA A 217 0.34 -10.86 -8.62
N TYR A 218 1.31 -10.92 -9.53
CA TYR A 218 1.10 -11.49 -10.87
C TYR A 218 0.64 -12.94 -10.83
N ALA A 219 1.06 -13.71 -9.82
CA ALA A 219 0.58 -15.09 -9.62
C ALA A 219 -0.91 -15.18 -9.26
N ASN A 220 -1.55 -14.07 -8.86
CA ASN A 220 -2.99 -14.02 -8.59
C ASN A 220 -3.77 -13.54 -9.84
N ASP A 221 -3.69 -14.30 -10.92
CA ASP A 221 -4.36 -13.98 -12.20
C ASP A 221 -5.85 -13.71 -12.03
N ARG A 222 -6.52 -14.49 -11.17
CA ARG A 222 -7.96 -14.34 -10.94
C ARG A 222 -8.30 -12.94 -10.39
N ALA A 223 -7.56 -12.46 -9.43
CA ALA A 223 -7.79 -11.13 -8.86
C ALA A 223 -7.41 -10.03 -9.85
N ARG A 224 -6.27 -10.18 -10.55
CA ARG A 224 -5.82 -9.22 -11.55
C ARG A 224 -6.84 -9.06 -12.67
N MET A 225 -7.32 -10.17 -13.25
CA MET A 225 -8.38 -10.14 -14.27
C MET A 225 -9.67 -9.49 -13.77
N LEU A 226 -10.06 -9.75 -12.51
CA LEU A 226 -11.22 -9.09 -11.90
C LEU A 226 -11.04 -7.57 -11.89
N TYR A 227 -9.91 -7.06 -11.42
CA TYR A 227 -9.65 -5.62 -11.34
C TYR A 227 -9.57 -4.97 -12.72
N GLU A 228 -8.93 -5.60 -13.70
CA GLU A 228 -8.88 -5.14 -15.10
C GLU A 228 -10.30 -5.03 -15.69
N GLN A 229 -11.13 -6.06 -15.53
CA GLN A 229 -12.53 -6.04 -15.98
C GLN A 229 -13.38 -4.97 -15.29
N MET A 230 -13.04 -4.61 -14.06
CA MET A 230 -13.71 -3.53 -13.34
C MET A 230 -13.22 -2.15 -13.78
N GLY A 231 -12.10 -2.04 -14.50
CA GLY A 231 -11.57 -0.79 -15.01
C GLY A 231 -10.37 -0.26 -14.26
N TYR A 232 -9.81 -1.05 -13.34
CA TYR A 232 -8.48 -0.76 -12.82
C TYR A 232 -7.43 -0.93 -13.93
N ARG A 233 -6.47 -0.02 -13.95
CA ARG A 233 -5.37 -0.03 -14.94
C ARG A 233 -4.03 -0.13 -14.24
N LEU A 234 -3.11 -0.88 -14.83
CA LEU A 234 -1.74 -0.94 -14.35
C LEU A 234 -1.13 0.47 -14.38
N ARG A 235 -0.69 0.95 -13.22
CA ARG A 235 0.12 2.16 -13.11
C ARG A 235 1.59 1.84 -13.34
N ARG A 236 2.10 0.83 -12.64
CA ARG A 236 3.47 0.33 -12.76
C ARG A 236 3.65 -1.00 -12.05
N ASP A 237 4.73 -1.68 -12.36
CA ASP A 237 5.28 -2.72 -11.52
C ASP A 237 6.07 -2.09 -10.38
N ILE A 238 5.87 -2.60 -9.17
CA ILE A 238 6.49 -2.05 -7.98
C ILE A 238 7.30 -3.12 -7.24
N PRO A 239 8.59 -2.86 -6.94
CA PRO A 239 9.43 -3.79 -6.22
C PRO A 239 8.88 -4.14 -4.85
N PHE A 240 8.87 -5.44 -4.52
CA PHE A 240 8.47 -5.96 -3.22
C PHE A 240 9.63 -6.74 -2.59
N LEU A 241 10.01 -6.37 -1.38
CA LEU A 241 11.23 -6.89 -0.75
C LEU A 241 10.99 -7.19 0.72
N ALA A 242 11.86 -8.04 1.30
CA ALA A 242 11.95 -8.23 2.74
C ALA A 242 13.38 -7.96 3.23
N LEU A 243 13.48 -7.36 4.41
CA LEU A 243 14.70 -7.33 5.20
C LEU A 243 14.55 -8.32 6.35
N ARG A 244 15.46 -9.27 6.42
CA ARG A 244 15.51 -10.30 7.45
C ARG A 244 16.83 -10.21 8.21
N ARG A 245 16.77 -10.36 9.50
CA ARG A 245 17.97 -10.49 10.32
C ARG A 245 18.51 -11.91 10.13
N GLY A 246 19.82 -12.02 9.78
CA GLY A 246 20.54 -13.29 9.62
C GLY A 246 20.95 -13.90 10.96
#